data_9c7b4440bfb2113cdd7d73e86dad9df4
#
_entry.id   9c7b4440bfb2113cdd7d73e86dad9df4
#
_cell.length_a   1.000
_cell.length_b   1.000
_cell.length_c   1.000
_cell.angle_alpha   90.00
_cell.angle_beta   90.00
_cell.angle_gamma   90.00
#
_symmetry.space_group_name_H-M   'P 1'
#
loop_
_entity.id
_entity.type
_entity.pdbx_description
1 polymer ?
#
loop_
_entity_poly.entity_id
_entity_poly.type
_entity_poly.pdbx_seq_one_letter_code
_entity_poly.pdbx_strand_id
1 'polypeptide(L)'
;VGTVKAKAQVNLAFQTSGKVAEILVKEGEFVREGQPLARLDTKTLELQVAQAEANLAVAQAQLNKLLKGKTKAQIEAARAALRSAQAAYEAAKIDAANRDKQIRLAEINVEKARIALEQAQAQYDKVGWRPEAASLPQAQQLHQATLDYEAAKLNYELTVAKYTDAALYSAAAQLAQAKAQLEELENYPTEEDLAIAKAQVRQAEIALEQARLNLENATLKAPFDGIVADISIVKGGTAGPSTPAVTLVDLSSLEIEAQLVELDVGKVKEGQEVEISFDALPDRTYRGKVTMVGKVGQTVQGVVNYPVTVTIEDPDERIKVGMTANLNILVGRAENVLLVPVRAIQSRGGRQIVMVKRGENFTPVPVKVGMSNNVMAEVVEGDIKEGDLVLVSLPQQLPSSRPFMFGGGTFRPPVR
;
A
#
# COMPACT_ATOMS: atom_id res chain seq x y z
N VAL A 1 -35.02 22.35 -14.77
CA VAL A 1 -35.06 22.32 -13.29
C VAL A 1 -33.98 21.42 -12.79
N GLY A 2 -33.26 21.80 -11.75
CA GLY A 2 -32.22 21.02 -11.13
C GLY A 2 -32.28 21.12 -9.61
N THR A 3 -31.46 20.28 -8.95
CA THR A 3 -31.33 20.24 -7.49
C THR A 3 -29.92 20.66 -7.09
N VAL A 4 -29.83 21.56 -6.10
CA VAL A 4 -28.53 21.97 -5.54
C VAL A 4 -27.91 20.84 -4.79
N LYS A 5 -26.67 20.51 -5.15
CA LYS A 5 -25.80 19.56 -4.46
C LYS A 5 -24.53 20.25 -3.99
N ALA A 6 -23.97 19.74 -2.93
CA ALA A 6 -22.62 20.12 -2.52
C ALA A 6 -21.59 19.48 -3.44
N LYS A 7 -20.43 20.09 -3.59
CA LYS A 7 -19.32 19.56 -4.37
C LYS A 7 -18.87 18.18 -3.88
N ALA A 8 -18.81 18.01 -2.57
CA ALA A 8 -18.50 16.72 -1.93
C ALA A 8 -19.38 16.53 -0.69
N GLN A 9 -19.89 15.33 -0.54
CA GLN A 9 -20.56 14.87 0.67
C GLN A 9 -19.98 13.50 1.03
N VAL A 10 -19.44 13.35 2.25
CA VAL A 10 -18.80 12.12 2.69
C VAL A 10 -19.37 11.71 4.04
N ASN A 11 -19.76 10.46 4.15
CA ASN A 11 -20.12 9.82 5.39
C ASN A 11 -18.86 9.23 6.03
N LEU A 12 -18.37 9.88 7.07
CA LEU A 12 -17.18 9.48 7.78
C LEU A 12 -17.51 8.39 8.80
N ALA A 13 -16.71 7.36 8.86
CA ALA A 13 -16.79 6.27 9.82
C ALA A 13 -15.43 6.04 10.48
N PHE A 14 -15.42 5.53 11.71
CA PHE A 14 -14.18 5.12 12.36
C PHE A 14 -13.58 3.90 11.65
N GLN A 15 -12.27 3.87 11.47
CA GLN A 15 -11.59 2.71 10.89
C GLN A 15 -11.38 1.56 11.89
N THR A 16 -11.56 1.84 13.18
CA THR A 16 -11.51 0.85 14.27
C THR A 16 -12.80 0.88 15.06
N SER A 17 -13.17 -0.25 15.68
CA SER A 17 -14.37 -0.32 16.52
C SER A 17 -14.04 0.04 17.98
N GLY A 18 -14.92 0.80 18.61
CA GLY A 18 -14.75 1.17 20.00
C GLY A 18 -15.94 1.92 20.58
N LYS A 19 -15.88 2.23 21.85
CA LYS A 19 -16.88 3.06 22.54
C LYS A 19 -16.56 4.53 22.30
N VAL A 20 -17.54 5.34 21.93
CA VAL A 20 -17.38 6.79 21.72
C VAL A 20 -17.12 7.47 23.07
N ALA A 21 -15.93 8.01 23.24
CA ALA A 21 -15.53 8.76 24.42
C ALA A 21 -16.09 10.18 24.41
N GLU A 22 -15.93 10.86 23.28
CA GLU A 22 -16.37 12.26 23.12
C GLU A 22 -16.67 12.59 21.67
N ILE A 23 -17.58 13.56 21.50
CA ILE A 23 -17.91 14.20 20.22
C ILE A 23 -17.48 15.65 20.37
N LEU A 24 -16.62 16.14 19.46
CA LEU A 24 -15.91 17.41 19.57
C LEU A 24 -16.57 18.53 18.76
N VAL A 25 -17.57 18.19 17.94
CA VAL A 25 -18.24 19.11 17.03
C VAL A 25 -19.75 19.01 17.16
N LYS A 26 -20.46 19.98 16.60
CA LYS A 26 -21.94 20.03 16.55
C LYS A 26 -22.43 20.04 15.13
N GLU A 27 -23.67 19.62 14.91
CA GLU A 27 -24.33 19.78 13.62
C GLU A 27 -24.41 21.28 13.23
N GLY A 28 -24.13 21.57 11.97
CA GLY A 28 -24.04 22.91 11.43
C GLY A 28 -22.71 23.63 11.70
N GLU A 29 -21.76 23.03 12.42
CA GLU A 29 -20.44 23.61 12.69
C GLU A 29 -19.52 23.50 11.49
N PHE A 30 -18.79 24.58 11.18
CA PHE A 30 -17.74 24.58 10.18
C PHE A 30 -16.45 23.95 10.77
N VAL A 31 -15.86 23.01 10.06
CA VAL A 31 -14.63 22.31 10.45
C VAL A 31 -13.59 22.41 9.35
N ARG A 32 -12.31 22.39 9.74
CA ARG A 32 -11.17 22.43 8.82
C ARG A 32 -10.63 21.04 8.58
N GLU A 33 -9.93 20.86 7.47
CA GLU A 33 -9.17 19.64 7.18
C GLU A 33 -8.23 19.27 8.34
N GLY A 34 -8.25 17.98 8.73
CA GLY A 34 -7.47 17.47 9.86
C GLY A 34 -8.08 17.72 11.23
N GLN A 35 -9.14 18.53 11.35
CA GLN A 35 -9.79 18.81 12.65
C GLN A 35 -10.43 17.53 13.21
N PRO A 36 -10.18 17.20 14.52
CA PRO A 36 -10.83 16.06 15.15
C PRO A 36 -12.33 16.32 15.36
N LEU A 37 -13.15 15.37 14.93
CA LEU A 37 -14.61 15.43 15.01
C LEU A 37 -15.16 14.63 16.19
N ALA A 38 -14.61 13.44 16.41
CA ALA A 38 -14.99 12.55 17.49
C ALA A 38 -13.83 11.63 17.87
N ARG A 39 -13.84 11.09 19.08
CA ARG A 39 -12.82 10.18 19.59
C ARG A 39 -13.45 8.98 20.28
N LEU A 40 -12.88 7.80 20.04
CA LEU A 40 -13.18 6.58 20.78
C LEU A 40 -12.41 6.53 22.11
N ASP A 41 -12.76 5.62 22.99
CA ASP A 41 -11.99 5.33 24.21
C ASP A 41 -10.66 4.67 23.82
N THR A 42 -9.55 5.37 24.06
CA THR A 42 -8.20 5.00 23.62
C THR A 42 -7.42 4.18 24.64
N LYS A 43 -7.94 3.98 25.86
CA LYS A 43 -7.17 3.35 26.96
C LYS A 43 -6.60 1.99 26.60
N THR A 44 -7.38 1.14 25.96
CA THR A 44 -6.91 -0.19 25.51
C THR A 44 -5.90 -0.10 24.38
N LEU A 45 -6.05 0.85 23.46
CA LEU A 45 -5.14 1.08 22.35
C LEU A 45 -3.81 1.67 22.82
N GLU A 46 -3.84 2.59 23.79
CA GLU A 46 -2.64 3.14 24.45
C GLU A 46 -1.83 2.04 25.16
N LEU A 47 -2.52 1.11 25.85
CA LEU A 47 -1.86 -0.06 26.43
C LEU A 47 -1.24 -0.97 25.38
N GLN A 48 -1.88 -1.15 24.22
CA GLN A 48 -1.31 -1.92 23.12
C GLN A 48 -0.06 -1.25 22.53
N VAL A 49 -0.06 0.07 22.39
CA VAL A 49 1.12 0.85 21.99
C VAL A 49 2.26 0.66 23.00
N ALA A 50 1.98 0.83 24.30
CA ALA A 50 2.98 0.66 25.35
C ALA A 50 3.55 -0.77 25.38
N GLN A 51 2.72 -1.80 25.15
CA GLN A 51 3.17 -3.19 25.05
C GLN A 51 4.08 -3.40 23.82
N ALA A 52 3.72 -2.83 22.68
CA ALA A 52 4.53 -2.93 21.46
C ALA A 52 5.87 -2.18 21.62
N GLU A 53 5.89 -1.03 22.27
CA GLU A 53 7.12 -0.29 22.62
C GLU A 53 8.04 -1.10 23.54
N ALA A 54 7.47 -1.77 24.54
CA ALA A 54 8.23 -2.65 25.42
C ALA A 54 8.84 -3.84 24.65
N ASN A 55 8.08 -4.44 23.74
CA ASN A 55 8.56 -5.54 22.90
C ASN A 55 9.70 -5.09 21.98
N LEU A 56 9.58 -3.91 21.39
CA LEU A 56 10.64 -3.31 20.56
C LEU A 56 11.91 -3.06 21.39
N ALA A 57 11.77 -2.51 22.59
CA ALA A 57 12.90 -2.28 23.50
C ALA A 57 13.64 -3.58 23.85
N VAL A 58 12.89 -4.68 24.08
CA VAL A 58 13.48 -6.02 24.33
C VAL A 58 14.23 -6.51 23.11
N ALA A 59 13.66 -6.43 21.91
CA ALA A 59 14.33 -6.86 20.67
C ALA A 59 15.59 -6.04 20.39
N GLN A 60 15.54 -4.73 20.58
CA GLN A 60 16.71 -3.85 20.46
C GLN A 60 17.80 -4.16 21.50
N ALA A 61 17.41 -4.44 22.74
CA ALA A 61 18.36 -4.85 23.77
C ALA A 61 19.06 -6.18 23.44
N GLN A 62 18.33 -7.13 22.85
CA GLN A 62 18.90 -8.40 22.37
C GLN A 62 19.88 -8.19 21.22
N LEU A 63 19.53 -7.38 20.22
CA LEU A 63 20.45 -7.00 19.13
C LEU A 63 21.70 -6.31 19.67
N ASN A 64 21.54 -5.36 20.57
CA ASN A 64 22.66 -4.64 21.19
C ASN A 64 23.58 -5.57 22.00
N LYS A 65 22.99 -6.58 22.66
CA LYS A 65 23.78 -7.62 23.36
C LYS A 65 24.60 -8.45 22.37
N LEU A 66 24.02 -8.84 21.25
CA LEU A 66 24.74 -9.56 20.18
C LEU A 66 25.86 -8.70 19.58
N LEU A 67 25.56 -7.42 19.24
CA LEU A 67 26.53 -6.48 18.67
C LEU A 67 27.74 -6.23 19.59
N LYS A 68 27.57 -6.33 20.91
CA LYS A 68 28.70 -6.24 21.85
C LYS A 68 29.66 -7.42 21.73
N GLY A 69 29.19 -8.57 21.18
CA GLY A 69 29.98 -9.77 20.99
C GLY A 69 30.42 -10.40 22.32
N LYS A 70 31.45 -11.23 22.24
CA LYS A 70 32.11 -11.80 23.42
C LYS A 70 33.06 -10.78 24.04
N THR A 71 33.25 -10.87 25.35
CA THR A 71 34.13 -9.92 26.06
C THR A 71 35.61 -10.18 25.70
N LYS A 72 36.42 -9.12 25.70
CA LYS A 72 37.85 -9.20 25.48
C LYS A 72 38.50 -10.23 26.42
N ALA A 73 38.03 -10.30 27.68
CA ALA A 73 38.53 -11.27 28.65
C ALA A 73 38.29 -12.73 28.23
N GLN A 74 37.12 -13.05 27.66
CA GLN A 74 36.79 -14.37 27.14
C GLN A 74 37.70 -14.77 25.96
N ILE A 75 37.93 -13.86 25.03
CA ILE A 75 38.80 -14.05 23.87
C ILE A 75 40.24 -14.24 24.31
N GLU A 76 40.75 -13.44 25.25
CA GLU A 76 42.11 -13.58 25.79
C GLU A 76 42.29 -14.90 26.57
N ALA A 77 41.28 -15.33 27.32
CA ALA A 77 41.31 -16.63 27.99
C ALA A 77 41.40 -17.81 26.98
N ALA A 78 40.62 -17.75 25.89
CA ALA A 78 40.65 -18.74 24.82
C ALA A 78 42.01 -18.75 24.08
N ARG A 79 42.59 -17.53 23.83
CA ARG A 79 43.95 -17.43 23.27
C ARG A 79 45.00 -17.99 24.18
N ALA A 80 44.88 -17.81 25.50
CA ALA A 80 45.79 -18.41 26.47
C ALA A 80 45.67 -19.94 26.48
N ALA A 81 44.42 -20.46 26.41
CA ALA A 81 44.18 -21.89 26.29
C ALA A 81 44.80 -22.51 25.01
N LEU A 82 44.65 -21.79 23.88
CA LEU A 82 45.27 -22.17 22.61
C LEU A 82 46.79 -22.24 22.71
N ARG A 83 47.42 -21.19 23.28
CA ARG A 83 48.89 -21.21 23.50
C ARG A 83 49.35 -22.36 24.36
N SER A 84 48.60 -22.67 25.43
CA SER A 84 48.91 -23.84 26.29
C SER A 84 48.77 -25.15 25.54
N ALA A 85 47.71 -25.33 24.75
CA ALA A 85 47.51 -26.53 23.94
C ALA A 85 48.58 -26.69 22.84
N GLN A 86 49.01 -25.57 22.22
CA GLN A 86 50.11 -25.54 21.27
C GLN A 86 51.44 -25.98 21.92
N ALA A 87 51.78 -25.48 23.10
CA ALA A 87 52.97 -25.86 23.82
C ALA A 87 52.96 -27.36 24.20
N ALA A 88 51.80 -27.87 24.64
CA ALA A 88 51.65 -29.30 24.94
C ALA A 88 51.78 -30.18 23.69
N TYR A 89 51.24 -29.75 22.55
CA TYR A 89 51.38 -30.45 21.27
C TYR A 89 52.87 -30.50 20.80
N GLU A 90 53.58 -29.37 20.86
CA GLU A 90 54.99 -29.30 20.47
C GLU A 90 55.86 -30.16 21.42
N ALA A 91 55.57 -30.16 22.73
CA ALA A 91 56.25 -31.06 23.68
C ALA A 91 56.02 -32.57 23.33
N ALA A 92 54.76 -32.95 23.09
CA ALA A 92 54.43 -34.34 22.71
C ALA A 92 55.07 -34.74 21.37
N LYS A 93 55.21 -33.80 20.43
CA LYS A 93 55.90 -34.03 19.15
C LYS A 93 57.42 -34.26 19.34
N ILE A 94 58.06 -33.48 20.22
CA ILE A 94 59.48 -33.69 20.58
C ILE A 94 59.65 -35.04 21.25
N ASP A 95 58.74 -35.39 22.16
CA ASP A 95 58.81 -36.72 22.85
C ASP A 95 58.58 -37.83 21.85
N ALA A 96 57.68 -37.73 20.90
CA ALA A 96 57.50 -38.68 19.82
C ALA A 96 58.76 -38.86 18.95
N ALA A 97 59.41 -37.72 18.57
CA ALA A 97 60.65 -37.73 17.80
C ALA A 97 61.84 -38.40 18.62
N ASN A 98 61.89 -38.15 19.91
CA ASN A 98 62.87 -38.77 20.78
C ASN A 98 62.59 -40.29 20.94
N ARG A 99 61.37 -40.72 21.06
CA ARG A 99 60.93 -42.09 21.04
C ARG A 99 61.43 -42.81 19.79
N ASP A 100 61.20 -42.20 18.59
CA ASP A 100 61.63 -42.83 17.33
C ASP A 100 63.16 -43.09 17.29
N LYS A 101 63.95 -42.16 17.87
CA LYS A 101 65.40 -42.33 18.03
C LYS A 101 65.75 -43.48 18.97
N GLN A 102 65.02 -43.65 20.11
CA GLN A 102 65.20 -44.68 21.06
C GLN A 102 64.87 -46.09 20.48
N ILE A 103 63.73 -46.15 19.75
CA ILE A 103 63.34 -47.40 19.05
C ILE A 103 64.43 -47.82 18.04
N ARG A 104 64.90 -46.80 17.22
CA ARG A 104 65.95 -47.07 16.24
C ARG A 104 67.27 -47.46 16.89
N LEU A 105 67.61 -46.92 18.06
CA LEU A 105 68.78 -47.31 18.81
C LEU A 105 68.66 -48.77 19.30
N ALA A 106 67.51 -49.18 19.82
CA ALA A 106 67.21 -50.54 20.23
C ALA A 106 67.26 -51.53 19.04
N GLU A 107 66.72 -51.12 17.86
CA GLU A 107 66.82 -51.94 16.63
C GLU A 107 68.27 -52.17 16.18
N ILE A 108 69.12 -51.13 16.23
CA ILE A 108 70.54 -51.26 15.92
C ILE A 108 71.24 -52.25 16.90
N ASN A 109 70.83 -52.23 18.18
CA ASN A 109 71.40 -53.17 19.16
C ASN A 109 70.97 -54.61 18.87
N VAL A 110 69.73 -54.85 18.46
CA VAL A 110 69.26 -56.16 18.00
C VAL A 110 70.08 -56.66 16.81
N GLU A 111 70.30 -55.77 15.81
CA GLU A 111 71.10 -56.13 14.62
C GLU A 111 72.56 -56.46 14.97
N LYS A 112 73.20 -55.68 15.85
CA LYS A 112 74.54 -55.96 16.34
C LYS A 112 74.63 -57.37 17.05
N ALA A 113 73.62 -57.65 17.91
CA ALA A 113 73.56 -58.91 18.61
C ALA A 113 73.31 -60.09 17.65
N ARG A 114 72.44 -59.85 16.59
CA ARG A 114 72.20 -60.83 15.51
C ARG A 114 73.51 -61.18 14.76
N ILE A 115 74.29 -60.19 14.36
CA ILE A 115 75.57 -60.39 13.67
C ILE A 115 76.56 -61.14 14.57
N ALA A 116 76.62 -60.82 15.88
CA ALA A 116 77.45 -61.51 16.83
C ALA A 116 77.05 -63.01 17.00
N LEU A 117 75.71 -63.25 17.03
CA LEU A 117 75.15 -64.58 17.08
C LEU A 117 75.50 -65.40 15.83
N GLU A 118 75.34 -64.84 14.63
CA GLU A 118 75.74 -65.47 13.36
C GLU A 118 77.22 -65.85 13.32
N GLN A 119 78.08 -64.91 13.79
CA GLN A 119 79.53 -65.18 13.89
C GLN A 119 79.83 -66.28 14.87
N ALA A 120 79.22 -66.33 16.09
CA ALA A 120 79.38 -67.37 17.06
C ALA A 120 78.88 -68.71 16.55
N GLN A 121 77.70 -68.71 15.84
CA GLN A 121 77.20 -69.94 15.21
C GLN A 121 78.15 -70.46 14.15
N ALA A 122 78.66 -69.59 13.25
CA ALA A 122 79.65 -69.99 12.24
C ALA A 122 80.97 -70.56 12.84
N GLN A 123 81.39 -70.12 14.05
CA GLN A 123 82.55 -70.68 14.75
C GLN A 123 82.19 -72.00 15.40
N TYR A 124 81.03 -72.16 16.00
CA TYR A 124 80.57 -73.41 16.59
C TYR A 124 80.38 -74.51 15.53
N ASP A 125 79.80 -74.19 14.36
CA ASP A 125 79.59 -75.10 13.23
C ASP A 125 80.86 -75.76 12.76
N LYS A 126 82.04 -75.11 12.89
CA LYS A 126 83.36 -75.68 12.57
C LYS A 126 83.79 -76.79 13.51
N VAL A 127 83.29 -76.85 14.74
CA VAL A 127 83.68 -77.77 15.81
C VAL A 127 82.52 -78.64 16.35
N GLY A 128 81.27 -78.33 15.99
CA GLY A 128 80.04 -78.95 16.48
C GLY A 128 79.88 -80.46 16.21
N TRP A 129 80.68 -81.03 15.31
CA TRP A 129 80.71 -82.43 14.97
C TRP A 129 81.53 -83.27 15.98
N ARG A 130 82.27 -82.63 16.91
CA ARG A 130 83.11 -83.30 17.89
C ARG A 130 82.29 -83.82 19.07
N PRO A 131 82.60 -85.05 19.64
CA PRO A 131 81.85 -85.59 20.79
C PRO A 131 81.80 -84.67 22.02
N GLU A 132 82.89 -83.89 22.23
CA GLU A 132 83.04 -82.95 23.36
C GLU A 132 82.60 -81.50 23.01
N ALA A 133 81.95 -81.30 21.88
CA ALA A 133 81.56 -79.95 21.35
C ALA A 133 80.85 -79.05 22.38
N ALA A 134 79.99 -79.63 23.23
CA ALA A 134 79.25 -78.89 24.27
C ALA A 134 80.15 -78.26 25.37
N SER A 135 81.36 -78.79 25.59
CA SER A 135 82.29 -78.25 26.59
C SER A 135 83.31 -77.25 26.00
N LEU A 136 83.26 -77.03 24.71
CA LEU A 136 84.23 -76.17 24.04
C LEU A 136 83.88 -74.70 24.27
N PRO A 137 84.84 -73.77 24.28
CA PRO A 137 84.63 -72.32 24.41
C PRO A 137 83.64 -71.76 23.36
N GLN A 138 83.62 -72.33 22.15
CA GLN A 138 82.73 -71.96 21.07
C GLN A 138 81.23 -72.18 21.43
N ALA A 139 80.92 -73.29 22.18
CA ALA A 139 79.57 -73.52 22.66
C ALA A 139 79.14 -72.53 23.70
N GLN A 140 80.02 -72.11 24.61
CA GLN A 140 79.77 -71.09 25.59
C GLN A 140 79.57 -69.68 24.89
N GLN A 141 80.42 -69.40 23.88
CA GLN A 141 80.28 -68.14 23.08
C GLN A 141 78.96 -68.09 22.32
N LEU A 142 78.57 -69.24 21.72
CA LEU A 142 77.24 -69.31 21.04
C LEU A 142 76.12 -69.15 22.04
N HIS A 143 76.17 -69.81 23.18
CA HIS A 143 75.16 -69.64 24.21
C HIS A 143 75.06 -68.23 24.71
N GLN A 144 76.20 -67.57 24.98
CA GLN A 144 76.22 -66.17 25.41
C GLN A 144 75.69 -65.26 24.32
N ALA A 145 76.08 -65.44 23.05
CA ALA A 145 75.57 -64.60 21.92
C ALA A 145 74.08 -64.86 21.71
N THR A 146 73.55 -66.04 21.95
CA THR A 146 72.10 -66.30 21.90
C THR A 146 71.37 -65.55 22.98
N LEU A 147 71.87 -65.57 24.24
CA LEU A 147 71.28 -64.80 25.34
C LEU A 147 71.33 -63.31 25.09
N ASP A 148 72.43 -62.78 24.57
CA ASP A 148 72.61 -61.38 24.24
C ASP A 148 71.64 -60.93 23.12
N TYR A 149 71.42 -61.80 22.11
CA TYR A 149 70.43 -61.48 21.05
C TYR A 149 69.00 -61.50 21.60
N GLU A 150 68.60 -62.50 22.40
CA GLU A 150 67.30 -62.57 23.06
C GLU A 150 67.08 -61.39 23.98
N ALA A 151 68.06 -60.96 24.76
CA ALA A 151 67.99 -59.79 25.62
C ALA A 151 67.81 -58.49 24.80
N ALA A 152 68.58 -58.36 23.72
CA ALA A 152 68.44 -57.21 22.83
C ALA A 152 67.03 -57.10 22.16
N LYS A 153 66.53 -58.27 21.70
CA LYS A 153 65.19 -58.40 21.12
C LYS A 153 64.12 -58.05 22.14
N LEU A 154 64.17 -58.61 23.34
CA LEU A 154 63.21 -58.25 24.39
C LEU A 154 63.26 -56.78 24.76
N ASN A 155 64.47 -56.21 24.85
CA ASN A 155 64.58 -54.74 25.09
C ASN A 155 64.03 -53.92 23.99
N TYR A 156 64.12 -54.30 22.71
CA TYR A 156 63.48 -53.63 21.58
C TYR A 156 61.95 -53.72 21.71
N GLU A 157 61.40 -54.91 21.97
CA GLU A 157 59.94 -55.09 22.14
C GLU A 157 59.40 -54.26 23.31
N LEU A 158 60.08 -54.22 24.44
CA LEU A 158 59.71 -53.37 25.56
C LEU A 158 59.80 -51.88 25.24
N THR A 159 60.81 -51.49 24.47
CA THR A 159 60.97 -50.09 24.02
C THR A 159 59.80 -49.68 23.10
N VAL A 160 59.42 -50.49 22.12
CA VAL A 160 58.28 -50.28 21.24
C VAL A 160 56.95 -50.24 22.05
N ALA A 161 56.75 -51.21 22.98
CA ALA A 161 55.53 -51.26 23.79
C ALA A 161 55.38 -50.10 24.76
N LYS A 162 56.47 -49.53 25.27
CA LYS A 162 56.45 -48.38 26.18
C LYS A 162 55.99 -47.12 25.54
N TYR A 163 56.21 -46.95 24.28
CA TYR A 163 55.89 -45.69 23.57
C TYR A 163 54.68 -45.85 22.64
N THR A 164 53.55 -45.30 23.00
CA THR A 164 52.35 -45.20 22.16
C THR A 164 52.17 -43.79 21.65
N ASP A 165 51.62 -43.61 20.46
CA ASP A 165 51.27 -42.26 19.90
C ASP A 165 50.12 -41.60 20.61
N ALA A 166 49.53 -42.24 21.64
CA ALA A 166 48.36 -41.74 22.34
C ALA A 166 48.50 -40.32 22.89
N ALA A 167 49.69 -39.99 23.44
CA ALA A 167 49.95 -38.64 23.97
C ALA A 167 49.95 -37.58 22.86
N LEU A 168 50.57 -37.88 21.71
CA LEU A 168 50.58 -36.96 20.55
C LEU A 168 49.16 -36.74 19.98
N TYR A 169 48.41 -37.83 19.81
CA TYR A 169 47.02 -37.72 19.34
C TYR A 169 46.12 -36.98 20.34
N SER A 170 46.30 -37.21 21.63
CA SER A 170 45.60 -36.49 22.69
C SER A 170 45.91 -34.98 22.66
N ALA A 171 47.18 -34.62 22.56
CA ALA A 171 47.60 -33.24 22.47
C ALA A 171 47.12 -32.55 21.18
N ALA A 172 47.12 -33.29 20.05
CA ALA A 172 46.58 -32.79 18.78
C ALA A 172 45.07 -32.53 18.87
N ALA A 173 44.30 -33.42 19.52
CA ALA A 173 42.88 -33.24 19.76
C ALA A 173 42.59 -32.00 20.65
N GLN A 174 43.37 -31.83 21.72
CA GLN A 174 43.25 -30.65 22.60
C GLN A 174 43.56 -29.32 21.84
N LEU A 175 44.59 -29.34 20.98
CA LEU A 175 44.92 -28.22 20.14
C LEU A 175 43.79 -27.89 19.16
N ALA A 176 43.23 -28.89 18.51
CA ALA A 176 42.11 -28.72 17.60
C ALA A 176 40.86 -28.15 18.31
N GLN A 177 40.57 -28.67 19.52
CA GLN A 177 39.47 -28.16 20.35
C GLN A 177 39.66 -26.70 20.77
N ALA A 178 40.88 -26.34 21.24
CA ALA A 178 41.18 -24.97 21.63
C ALA A 178 41.13 -24.00 20.47
N LYS A 179 41.54 -24.43 19.26
CA LYS A 179 41.39 -23.68 18.01
C LYS A 179 39.92 -23.41 17.67
N ALA A 180 39.09 -24.45 17.65
CA ALA A 180 37.70 -24.37 17.36
C ALA A 180 36.95 -23.43 18.34
N GLN A 181 37.30 -23.55 19.63
CA GLN A 181 36.71 -22.68 20.67
C GLN A 181 37.11 -21.21 20.50
N LEU A 182 38.32 -20.88 20.11
CA LEU A 182 38.72 -19.49 19.80
C LEU A 182 38.01 -18.97 18.56
N GLU A 183 37.95 -19.75 17.50
CA GLU A 183 37.28 -19.40 16.26
C GLU A 183 35.78 -19.15 16.48
N GLU A 184 35.09 -19.97 17.28
CA GLU A 184 33.69 -19.73 17.67
C GLU A 184 33.53 -18.42 18.43
N LEU A 185 34.45 -18.07 19.32
CA LEU A 185 34.37 -16.81 20.08
C LEU A 185 34.70 -15.57 19.25
N GLU A 186 35.64 -15.67 18.30
CA GLU A 186 36.05 -14.59 17.43
C GLU A 186 35.00 -14.29 16.32
N ASN A 187 34.34 -15.35 15.84
CA ASN A 187 33.26 -15.22 14.82
C ASN A 187 31.87 -14.95 15.41
N TYR A 188 31.77 -14.80 16.74
CA TYR A 188 30.50 -14.46 17.38
C TYR A 188 30.30 -12.93 17.46
N PRO A 189 29.10 -12.41 17.12
CA PRO A 189 27.94 -13.12 16.58
C PRO A 189 28.14 -13.47 15.10
N THR A 190 27.50 -14.54 14.65
CA THR A 190 27.48 -14.89 13.23
C THR A 190 26.61 -13.90 12.45
N GLU A 191 26.79 -13.82 11.13
CA GLU A 191 25.92 -12.99 10.27
C GLU A 191 24.47 -13.45 10.36
N GLU A 192 24.25 -14.75 10.54
CA GLU A 192 22.90 -15.32 10.70
C GLU A 192 22.25 -14.89 12.02
N ASP A 193 23.00 -14.92 13.14
CA ASP A 193 22.50 -14.43 14.43
C ASP A 193 22.10 -12.96 14.35
N LEU A 194 22.92 -12.14 13.68
CA LEU A 194 22.62 -10.72 13.46
C LEU A 194 21.43 -10.53 12.55
N ALA A 195 21.29 -11.32 11.49
CA ALA A 195 20.15 -11.26 10.59
C ALA A 195 18.84 -11.60 11.32
N ILE A 196 18.84 -12.65 12.13
CA ILE A 196 17.70 -13.05 12.96
C ILE A 196 17.32 -11.94 13.95
N ALA A 197 18.30 -11.40 14.68
CA ALA A 197 18.05 -10.36 15.67
C ALA A 197 17.54 -9.06 15.00
N LYS A 198 18.08 -8.66 13.84
CA LYS A 198 17.56 -7.54 13.06
C LYS A 198 16.14 -7.78 12.57
N ALA A 199 15.83 -9.00 12.13
CA ALA A 199 14.48 -9.35 11.73
C ALA A 199 13.48 -9.26 12.90
N GLN A 200 13.89 -9.68 14.11
CA GLN A 200 13.07 -9.53 15.32
C GLN A 200 12.79 -8.04 15.67
N VAL A 201 13.82 -7.20 15.56
CA VAL A 201 13.63 -5.75 15.75
C VAL A 201 12.64 -5.21 14.71
N ARG A 202 12.82 -5.56 13.43
CA ARG A 202 11.91 -5.14 12.36
C ARG A 202 10.47 -5.59 12.58
N GLN A 203 10.28 -6.83 13.04
CA GLN A 203 8.96 -7.35 13.39
C GLN A 203 8.30 -6.54 14.52
N ALA A 204 9.08 -6.21 15.55
CA ALA A 204 8.59 -5.40 16.68
C ALA A 204 8.28 -3.95 16.26
N GLU A 205 9.06 -3.35 15.34
CA GLU A 205 8.78 -2.03 14.74
C GLU A 205 7.46 -2.02 14.00
N ILE A 206 7.20 -3.04 13.17
CA ILE A 206 5.94 -3.17 12.42
C ILE A 206 4.76 -3.33 13.39
N ALA A 207 4.92 -4.11 14.46
CA ALA A 207 3.88 -4.28 15.47
C ALA A 207 3.57 -2.95 16.20
N LEU A 208 4.60 -2.15 16.51
CA LEU A 208 4.43 -0.83 17.09
C LEU A 208 3.72 0.13 16.14
N GLU A 209 4.11 0.16 14.88
CA GLU A 209 3.47 0.99 13.85
C GLU A 209 1.99 0.63 13.70
N GLN A 210 1.66 -0.65 13.66
CA GLN A 210 0.27 -1.10 13.61
C GLN A 210 -0.53 -0.66 14.85
N ALA A 211 0.06 -0.74 16.04
CA ALA A 211 -0.59 -0.29 17.26
C ALA A 211 -0.83 1.23 17.25
N ARG A 212 0.13 2.01 16.75
CA ARG A 212 0.00 3.47 16.59
C ARG A 212 -1.05 3.85 15.57
N LEU A 213 -1.12 3.19 14.43
CA LEU A 213 -2.17 3.40 13.43
C LEU A 213 -3.56 3.10 14.00
N ASN A 214 -3.70 2.04 14.78
CA ASN A 214 -4.98 1.73 15.43
C ASN A 214 -5.38 2.82 16.45
N LEU A 215 -4.42 3.38 17.18
CA LEU A 215 -4.64 4.50 18.09
C LEU A 215 -5.02 5.78 17.33
N GLU A 216 -4.35 6.08 16.21
CA GLU A 216 -4.70 7.23 15.38
C GLU A 216 -6.10 7.08 14.78
N ASN A 217 -6.44 5.91 14.29
CA ASN A 217 -7.76 5.58 13.72
C ASN A 217 -8.91 5.63 14.74
N ALA A 218 -8.59 5.72 16.05
CA ALA A 218 -9.57 5.97 17.10
C ALA A 218 -10.01 7.44 17.17
N THR A 219 -9.37 8.34 16.42
CA THR A 219 -9.78 9.74 16.27
C THR A 219 -10.30 9.98 14.86
N LEU A 220 -11.57 10.32 14.74
CA LEU A 220 -12.18 10.69 13.48
C LEU A 220 -11.81 12.13 13.14
N LYS A 221 -11.17 12.36 11.98
CA LYS A 221 -10.74 13.68 11.51
C LYS A 221 -11.50 14.06 10.23
N ALA A 222 -11.66 15.36 9.99
CA ALA A 222 -12.23 15.89 8.75
C ALA A 222 -11.23 15.72 7.58
N PRO A 223 -11.63 15.14 6.44
CA PRO A 223 -10.74 14.95 5.28
C PRO A 223 -10.62 16.23 4.41
N PHE A 224 -11.47 17.21 4.59
CA PHE A 224 -11.49 18.51 3.90
C PHE A 224 -12.26 19.54 4.74
N ASP A 225 -12.13 20.81 4.36
CA ASP A 225 -12.88 21.92 4.97
C ASP A 225 -14.37 21.80 4.63
N GLY A 226 -15.25 21.85 5.61
CA GLY A 226 -16.68 21.67 5.35
C GLY A 226 -17.57 21.91 6.55
N ILE A 227 -18.86 21.65 6.40
CA ILE A 227 -19.85 21.76 7.46
C ILE A 227 -20.32 20.36 7.87
N VAL A 228 -20.44 20.14 9.17
CA VAL A 228 -21.02 18.93 9.75
C VAL A 228 -22.52 18.92 9.49
N ALA A 229 -22.98 18.05 8.60
CA ALA A 229 -24.40 17.97 8.24
C ALA A 229 -25.20 17.10 9.20
N ASP A 230 -24.63 16.02 9.70
CA ASP A 230 -25.28 15.07 10.59
C ASP A 230 -24.27 14.37 11.51
N ILE A 231 -24.68 14.03 12.72
CA ILE A 231 -23.92 13.26 13.69
C ILE A 231 -24.73 12.05 14.13
N SER A 232 -24.44 10.89 13.50
CA SER A 232 -25.20 9.65 13.72
C SER A 232 -24.74 8.86 14.97
N ILE A 233 -23.71 9.32 15.70
CA ILE A 233 -23.16 8.66 16.90
C ILE A 233 -23.54 9.39 18.18
N VAL A 234 -23.53 8.65 19.29
CA VAL A 234 -23.79 9.23 20.62
C VAL A 234 -22.65 8.90 21.58
N LYS A 235 -22.34 9.83 22.49
CA LYS A 235 -21.35 9.59 23.53
C LYS A 235 -21.71 8.36 24.37
N GLY A 236 -20.76 7.45 24.53
CA GLY A 236 -20.97 6.18 25.26
C GLY A 236 -21.53 5.05 24.41
N GLY A 237 -21.98 5.32 23.17
CA GLY A 237 -22.36 4.32 22.19
C GLY A 237 -21.14 3.61 21.58
N THR A 238 -21.40 2.58 20.76
CA THR A 238 -20.35 1.87 20.01
C THR A 238 -20.35 2.38 18.56
N ALA A 239 -19.16 2.68 18.04
CA ALA A 239 -18.95 3.07 16.65
C ALA A 239 -17.85 2.22 16.02
N GLY A 240 -17.86 2.12 14.67
CA GLY A 240 -16.89 1.33 13.93
C GLY A 240 -17.00 1.54 12.41
N PRO A 241 -16.30 0.70 11.60
CA PRO A 241 -16.20 0.90 10.16
C PRO A 241 -17.51 0.80 9.39
N SER A 242 -18.48 0.05 9.90
CA SER A 242 -19.75 -0.21 9.23
C SER A 242 -20.84 0.80 9.54
N THR A 243 -20.60 1.72 10.48
CA THR A 243 -21.60 2.71 10.91
C THR A 243 -21.10 4.12 10.59
N PRO A 244 -21.81 4.88 9.75
CA PRO A 244 -21.52 6.30 9.60
C PRO A 244 -21.51 6.99 10.95
N ALA A 245 -20.52 7.83 11.19
CA ALA A 245 -20.38 8.56 12.43
C ALA A 245 -20.75 10.04 12.26
N VAL A 246 -20.21 10.67 11.24
CA VAL A 246 -20.38 12.09 10.92
C VAL A 246 -20.52 12.24 9.41
N THR A 247 -21.51 13.00 8.96
CA THR A 247 -21.64 13.40 7.57
C THR A 247 -21.04 14.79 7.40
N LEU A 248 -20.01 14.90 6.57
CA LEU A 248 -19.35 16.16 6.23
C LEU A 248 -19.70 16.59 4.81
N VAL A 249 -19.98 17.87 4.63
CA VAL A 249 -20.41 18.48 3.36
C VAL A 249 -19.50 19.65 3.03
N ASP A 250 -18.90 19.62 1.84
CA ASP A 250 -18.12 20.74 1.29
C ASP A 250 -19.08 21.73 0.60
N LEU A 251 -19.22 22.91 1.20
CA LEU A 251 -20.01 24.00 0.64
C LEU A 251 -19.15 25.07 -0.06
N SER A 252 -17.85 24.84 -0.27
CA SER A 252 -16.97 25.79 -0.97
C SER A 252 -17.42 26.06 -2.42
N SER A 253 -18.10 25.09 -3.01
CA SER A 253 -18.68 25.18 -4.33
C SER A 253 -19.99 24.42 -4.35
N LEU A 254 -21.05 25.09 -4.77
CA LEU A 254 -22.37 24.49 -4.96
C LEU A 254 -22.58 24.16 -6.44
N GLU A 255 -23.07 22.99 -6.69
CA GLU A 255 -23.39 22.49 -8.02
C GLU A 255 -24.89 22.22 -8.14
N ILE A 256 -25.45 22.42 -9.31
CA ILE A 256 -26.83 22.06 -9.60
C ILE A 256 -26.82 20.92 -10.58
N GLU A 257 -27.38 19.81 -10.18
CA GLU A 257 -27.60 18.68 -11.06
C GLU A 257 -29.00 18.81 -11.68
N ALA A 258 -29.03 18.92 -12.99
CA ALA A 258 -30.25 18.99 -13.77
C ALA A 258 -30.29 17.84 -14.78
N GLN A 259 -31.49 17.50 -15.23
CA GLN A 259 -31.70 16.52 -16.28
C GLN A 259 -32.26 17.21 -17.52
N LEU A 260 -31.57 17.00 -18.64
CA LEU A 260 -32.02 17.50 -19.95
C LEU A 260 -32.51 16.38 -20.83
N VAL A 261 -33.59 16.61 -21.54
CA VAL A 261 -34.12 15.66 -22.54
C VAL A 261 -33.17 15.55 -23.74
N GLU A 262 -33.17 14.40 -24.40
CA GLU A 262 -32.33 14.11 -25.56
C GLU A 262 -32.38 15.18 -26.66
N LEU A 263 -33.53 15.79 -26.89
CA LEU A 263 -33.72 16.84 -27.90
C LEU A 263 -32.92 18.13 -27.62
N ASP A 264 -32.65 18.42 -26.36
CA ASP A 264 -32.01 19.67 -25.95
C ASP A 264 -30.53 19.47 -25.56
N VAL A 265 -30.12 18.30 -25.13
CA VAL A 265 -28.73 18.03 -24.72
C VAL A 265 -27.72 18.28 -25.86
N GLY A 266 -28.10 18.04 -27.11
CA GLY A 266 -27.25 18.30 -28.28
C GLY A 266 -26.90 19.76 -28.51
N LYS A 267 -27.63 20.70 -27.89
CA LYS A 267 -27.42 22.15 -27.98
C LYS A 267 -26.56 22.68 -26.83
N VAL A 268 -26.41 21.90 -25.76
CA VAL A 268 -25.68 22.28 -24.54
C VAL A 268 -24.24 21.79 -24.60
N LYS A 269 -23.31 22.69 -24.27
CA LYS A 269 -21.88 22.42 -24.23
C LYS A 269 -21.29 22.87 -22.89
N GLU A 270 -20.23 22.22 -22.47
CA GLU A 270 -19.44 22.66 -21.33
C GLU A 270 -18.91 24.07 -21.53
N GLY A 271 -18.92 24.87 -20.46
CA GLY A 271 -18.52 26.28 -20.48
C GLY A 271 -19.63 27.30 -20.81
N GLN A 272 -20.84 26.86 -21.19
CA GLN A 272 -21.95 27.77 -21.43
C GLN A 272 -22.43 28.43 -20.15
N GLU A 273 -22.79 29.70 -20.27
CA GLU A 273 -23.37 30.51 -19.19
C GLU A 273 -24.81 30.04 -18.88
N VAL A 274 -25.12 30.01 -17.59
CA VAL A 274 -26.43 29.61 -17.09
C VAL A 274 -26.93 30.70 -16.14
N GLU A 275 -28.15 31.15 -16.37
CA GLU A 275 -28.87 31.97 -15.43
C GLU A 275 -29.69 31.07 -14.50
N ILE A 276 -29.50 31.24 -13.19
CA ILE A 276 -30.06 30.40 -12.16
C ILE A 276 -31.01 31.19 -11.30
N SER A 277 -32.22 30.71 -11.13
CA SER A 277 -33.20 31.28 -10.21
C SER A 277 -33.77 30.24 -9.26
N PHE A 278 -34.03 30.64 -8.03
CA PHE A 278 -34.62 29.80 -7.01
C PHE A 278 -36.01 30.35 -6.63
N ASP A 279 -37.00 29.46 -6.59
CA ASP A 279 -38.34 29.87 -6.16
C ASP A 279 -38.38 30.35 -4.70
N ALA A 280 -37.45 29.82 -3.89
CA ALA A 280 -37.28 30.22 -2.48
C ALA A 280 -36.54 31.56 -2.31
N LEU A 281 -35.88 32.10 -3.35
CA LEU A 281 -35.10 33.33 -3.33
C LEU A 281 -35.43 34.16 -4.58
N PRO A 282 -36.67 34.67 -4.70
CA PRO A 282 -37.15 35.34 -5.93
C PRO A 282 -36.44 36.66 -6.22
N ASP A 283 -35.79 37.26 -5.22
CA ASP A 283 -35.21 38.61 -5.31
C ASP A 283 -33.85 38.63 -6.02
N ARG A 284 -33.26 37.47 -6.34
CA ARG A 284 -31.91 37.36 -6.90
C ARG A 284 -31.79 36.28 -7.95
N THR A 285 -31.17 36.64 -9.06
CA THR A 285 -30.73 35.69 -10.08
C THR A 285 -29.22 35.47 -9.94
N TYR A 286 -28.79 34.22 -9.99
CA TYR A 286 -27.40 33.80 -9.88
C TYR A 286 -26.87 33.44 -11.25
N ARG A 287 -25.55 33.50 -11.40
CA ARG A 287 -24.84 33.04 -12.61
C ARG A 287 -24.13 31.74 -12.33
N GLY A 288 -24.05 30.90 -13.33
CA GLY A 288 -23.32 29.70 -13.29
C GLY A 288 -22.80 29.29 -14.66
N LYS A 289 -22.02 28.24 -14.68
CA LYS A 289 -21.48 27.63 -15.90
C LYS A 289 -21.78 26.15 -15.96
N VAL A 290 -22.08 25.66 -17.15
CA VAL A 290 -22.14 24.22 -17.41
C VAL A 290 -20.73 23.64 -17.26
N THR A 291 -20.52 22.80 -16.25
CA THR A 291 -19.23 22.15 -15.98
C THR A 291 -19.17 20.75 -16.54
N MET A 292 -20.29 20.05 -16.64
CA MET A 292 -20.34 18.70 -17.19
C MET A 292 -21.64 18.44 -17.92
N VAL A 293 -21.55 17.79 -19.07
CA VAL A 293 -22.69 17.22 -19.80
C VAL A 293 -22.50 15.70 -19.84
N GLY A 294 -23.40 14.95 -19.19
CA GLY A 294 -23.34 13.50 -19.12
C GLY A 294 -23.43 12.85 -20.50
N LYS A 295 -22.57 11.89 -20.76
CA LYS A 295 -22.52 11.15 -22.03
C LYS A 295 -23.43 9.91 -22.04
N VAL A 296 -24.01 9.56 -20.90
CA VAL A 296 -24.88 8.39 -20.75
C VAL A 296 -26.27 8.87 -20.35
N GLY A 297 -27.24 8.59 -21.20
CA GLY A 297 -28.66 8.90 -20.93
C GLY A 297 -29.26 7.88 -19.95
N GLN A 298 -30.14 8.36 -19.11
CA GLN A 298 -30.95 7.55 -18.18
C GLN A 298 -32.43 7.64 -18.61
N THR A 299 -33.08 6.50 -18.73
CA THR A 299 -34.50 6.47 -19.05
C THR A 299 -35.31 6.57 -17.77
N VAL A 300 -36.03 7.69 -17.63
CA VAL A 300 -36.96 7.93 -16.53
C VAL A 300 -38.35 8.07 -17.12
N GLN A 301 -39.28 7.20 -16.71
CA GLN A 301 -40.67 7.20 -17.20
C GLN A 301 -40.82 7.17 -18.74
N GLY A 302 -39.90 6.46 -19.43
CA GLY A 302 -39.95 6.34 -20.90
C GLY A 302 -39.29 7.53 -21.66
N VAL A 303 -38.75 8.52 -20.98
CA VAL A 303 -38.03 9.66 -21.57
C VAL A 303 -36.53 9.50 -21.26
N VAL A 304 -35.69 9.63 -22.29
CA VAL A 304 -34.24 9.61 -22.13
C VAL A 304 -33.78 10.99 -21.69
N ASN A 305 -33.14 11.05 -20.50
CA ASN A 305 -32.60 12.28 -19.91
C ASN A 305 -31.08 12.13 -19.73
N TYR A 306 -30.38 13.23 -19.92
CA TYR A 306 -28.93 13.33 -19.73
C TYR A 306 -28.64 14.24 -18.54
N PRO A 307 -27.81 13.81 -17.56
CA PRO A 307 -27.45 14.65 -16.44
C PRO A 307 -26.54 15.79 -16.91
N VAL A 308 -26.81 16.99 -16.42
CA VAL A 308 -26.00 18.19 -16.66
C VAL A 308 -25.69 18.81 -15.31
N THR A 309 -24.41 19.09 -15.07
CA THR A 309 -23.93 19.76 -13.86
C THR A 309 -23.62 21.21 -14.18
N VAL A 310 -24.12 22.10 -13.35
CA VAL A 310 -23.91 23.55 -13.43
C VAL A 310 -23.30 24.01 -12.12
N THR A 311 -22.14 24.65 -12.18
CA THR A 311 -21.50 25.24 -10.98
C THR A 311 -21.99 26.69 -10.82
N ILE A 312 -22.34 27.06 -9.59
CA ILE A 312 -22.74 28.43 -9.24
C ILE A 312 -21.48 29.27 -9.03
N GLU A 313 -21.33 30.41 -9.70
CA GLU A 313 -20.13 31.24 -9.63
C GLU A 313 -19.96 31.97 -8.29
N ASP A 314 -21.03 32.55 -7.73
CA ASP A 314 -21.02 33.26 -6.45
C ASP A 314 -22.17 32.75 -5.56
N PRO A 315 -22.00 31.58 -4.90
CA PRO A 315 -23.05 31.03 -4.06
C PRO A 315 -23.26 31.90 -2.81
N ASP A 316 -24.52 32.21 -2.51
CA ASP A 316 -24.95 32.91 -1.31
C ASP A 316 -25.16 31.89 -0.16
N GLU A 317 -24.88 32.26 1.08
CA GLU A 317 -25.13 31.44 2.30
C GLU A 317 -26.63 31.04 2.44
N ARG A 318 -27.55 31.73 1.80
CA ARG A 318 -28.97 31.38 1.77
C ARG A 318 -29.29 30.19 0.90
N ILE A 319 -28.41 29.82 -0.03
CA ILE A 319 -28.60 28.65 -0.88
C ILE A 319 -28.28 27.39 -0.04
N LYS A 320 -29.27 26.53 0.07
CA LYS A 320 -29.12 25.25 0.81
C LYS A 320 -29.03 24.06 -0.14
N VAL A 321 -28.23 23.07 0.20
CA VAL A 321 -28.23 21.79 -0.49
C VAL A 321 -29.63 21.18 -0.43
N GLY A 322 -30.11 20.65 -1.56
CA GLY A 322 -31.46 20.14 -1.74
C GLY A 322 -32.46 21.14 -2.27
N MET A 323 -32.14 22.47 -2.39
CA MET A 323 -33.02 23.42 -3.02
C MET A 323 -33.21 23.14 -4.50
N THR A 324 -34.42 23.39 -4.99
CA THR A 324 -34.75 23.31 -6.42
C THR A 324 -34.40 24.62 -7.10
N ALA A 325 -33.70 24.54 -8.22
CA ALA A 325 -33.30 25.67 -9.06
C ALA A 325 -33.87 25.56 -10.46
N ASN A 326 -34.28 26.69 -10.99
CA ASN A 326 -34.65 26.86 -12.41
C ASN A 326 -33.40 27.33 -13.17
N LEU A 327 -33.05 26.62 -14.23
CA LEU A 327 -31.86 26.88 -15.03
C LEU A 327 -32.23 27.36 -16.43
N ASN A 328 -31.72 28.48 -16.82
CA ASN A 328 -31.78 29.03 -18.17
C ASN A 328 -30.40 28.96 -18.81
N ILE A 329 -30.16 27.91 -19.61
CA ILE A 329 -28.88 27.70 -20.29
C ILE A 329 -28.83 28.47 -21.58
N LEU A 330 -27.85 29.36 -21.73
CA LEU A 330 -27.66 30.16 -22.93
C LEU A 330 -26.99 29.33 -24.03
N VAL A 331 -27.80 28.78 -24.93
CA VAL A 331 -27.32 27.87 -25.99
C VAL A 331 -26.74 28.61 -27.20
N GLY A 332 -26.95 29.90 -27.29
CA GLY A 332 -26.40 30.74 -28.36
C GLY A 332 -26.65 32.22 -28.11
N ARG A 333 -25.77 33.07 -28.62
CA ARG A 333 -25.86 34.52 -28.60
C ARG A 333 -25.49 35.07 -29.97
N ALA A 334 -26.33 35.92 -30.53
CA ALA A 334 -26.02 36.67 -31.74
C ALA A 334 -26.04 38.17 -31.41
N GLU A 335 -24.96 38.85 -31.76
CA GLU A 335 -24.81 40.29 -31.55
C GLU A 335 -24.81 41.03 -32.89
N ASN A 336 -25.37 42.26 -32.88
CA ASN A 336 -25.47 43.11 -34.08
C ASN A 336 -26.23 42.44 -35.25
N VAL A 337 -27.31 41.72 -34.93
CA VAL A 337 -28.16 41.03 -35.88
C VAL A 337 -29.51 41.75 -36.03
N LEU A 338 -30.06 41.67 -37.24
CA LEU A 338 -31.39 42.24 -37.52
C LEU A 338 -32.45 41.28 -36.95
N LEU A 339 -33.32 41.82 -36.12
CA LEU A 339 -34.38 41.06 -35.46
C LEU A 339 -35.74 41.37 -36.03
N VAL A 340 -36.54 40.35 -36.29
CA VAL A 340 -37.96 40.49 -36.65
C VAL A 340 -38.82 39.68 -35.67
N PRO A 341 -40.02 40.16 -35.32
CA PRO A 341 -40.97 39.39 -34.51
C PRO A 341 -41.26 38.05 -35.19
N VAL A 342 -41.18 36.93 -34.43
CA VAL A 342 -41.47 35.56 -34.97
C VAL A 342 -42.85 35.54 -35.63
N ARG A 343 -43.84 36.31 -35.11
CA ARG A 343 -45.18 36.39 -35.64
C ARG A 343 -45.28 37.14 -37.00
N ALA A 344 -44.23 37.82 -37.42
CA ALA A 344 -44.13 38.45 -38.71
C ALA A 344 -43.65 37.53 -39.83
N ILE A 345 -43.08 36.40 -39.45
CA ILE A 345 -42.54 35.39 -40.39
C ILE A 345 -43.66 34.48 -40.84
N GLN A 346 -43.89 34.47 -42.14
CA GLN A 346 -44.88 33.61 -42.80
C GLN A 346 -44.20 32.59 -43.69
N SER A 347 -44.72 31.36 -43.69
CA SER A 347 -44.24 30.32 -44.61
C SER A 347 -45.14 30.26 -45.82
N ARG A 348 -44.62 30.50 -47.01
CA ARG A 348 -45.35 30.44 -48.28
C ARG A 348 -44.56 29.67 -49.32
N GLY A 349 -45.11 28.55 -49.75
CA GLY A 349 -44.46 27.70 -50.76
C GLY A 349 -43.09 27.14 -50.33
N GLY A 350 -42.91 26.81 -49.02
CA GLY A 350 -41.65 26.26 -48.46
C GLY A 350 -40.55 27.31 -48.23
N ARG A 351 -40.84 28.61 -48.42
CA ARG A 351 -39.92 29.72 -48.15
C ARG A 351 -40.46 30.57 -47.01
N GLN A 352 -39.59 31.06 -46.18
CA GLN A 352 -39.95 32.04 -45.12
C GLN A 352 -39.92 33.43 -45.74
N ILE A 353 -41.02 34.21 -45.50
CA ILE A 353 -41.18 35.56 -45.99
C ILE A 353 -41.61 36.47 -44.84
N VAL A 354 -41.23 37.74 -44.92
CA VAL A 354 -41.72 38.80 -44.04
C VAL A 354 -42.38 39.85 -44.94
N MET A 355 -43.59 40.29 -44.56
CA MET A 355 -44.27 41.31 -45.25
C MET A 355 -43.78 42.71 -44.80
N VAL A 356 -43.00 43.40 -45.62
CA VAL A 356 -42.36 44.68 -45.31
C VAL A 356 -43.12 45.80 -46.01
N LYS A 357 -43.43 46.93 -45.31
CA LYS A 357 -44.09 48.09 -45.86
C LYS A 357 -43.13 48.88 -46.73
N ARG A 358 -43.35 48.92 -48.02
CA ARG A 358 -42.62 49.75 -48.97
C ARG A 358 -43.60 50.75 -49.64
N GLY A 359 -43.53 52.02 -49.19
CA GLY A 359 -44.54 53.03 -49.56
C GLY A 359 -45.92 52.76 -48.92
N GLU A 360 -46.99 52.70 -49.75
CA GLU A 360 -48.34 52.41 -49.25
C GLU A 360 -48.68 50.88 -49.23
N ASN A 361 -47.80 50.00 -49.83
CA ASN A 361 -48.09 48.60 -50.00
C ASN A 361 -47.15 47.72 -49.15
N PHE A 362 -47.60 46.48 -48.73
CA PHE A 362 -46.83 45.49 -48.13
C PHE A 362 -46.28 44.55 -49.19
N THR A 363 -44.93 44.40 -49.25
CA THR A 363 -44.25 43.57 -50.24
C THR A 363 -43.68 42.33 -49.52
N PRO A 364 -43.89 41.09 -50.03
CA PRO A 364 -43.28 39.90 -49.45
C PRO A 364 -41.77 39.84 -49.75
N VAL A 365 -40.96 39.86 -48.71
CA VAL A 365 -39.51 39.76 -48.80
C VAL A 365 -39.12 38.40 -48.32
N PRO A 366 -38.44 37.55 -49.15
CA PRO A 366 -37.92 36.29 -48.71
C PRO A 366 -36.80 36.51 -47.69
N VAL A 367 -36.84 35.74 -46.56
CA VAL A 367 -35.87 35.84 -45.49
C VAL A 367 -35.35 34.48 -45.13
N LYS A 368 -34.08 34.39 -44.74
CA LYS A 368 -33.51 33.24 -44.08
C LYS A 368 -33.35 33.57 -42.61
N VAL A 369 -34.04 32.79 -41.79
CA VAL A 369 -34.07 32.99 -40.36
C VAL A 369 -32.91 32.21 -39.73
N GLY A 370 -32.16 32.83 -38.84
CA GLY A 370 -31.12 32.23 -38.02
C GLY A 370 -31.66 31.82 -36.66
N MET A 371 -31.02 32.32 -35.59
CA MET A 371 -31.46 32.03 -34.24
C MET A 371 -32.79 32.72 -33.92
N SER A 372 -33.63 32.06 -33.16
CA SER A 372 -34.92 32.60 -32.75
C SER A 372 -35.27 32.24 -31.33
N ASN A 373 -35.94 33.12 -30.63
CA ASN A 373 -36.59 32.86 -29.36
C ASN A 373 -38.12 32.91 -29.55
N ASN A 374 -38.89 32.82 -28.46
CA ASN A 374 -40.37 32.85 -28.55
C ASN A 374 -40.95 34.17 -29.02
N VAL A 375 -40.17 35.25 -29.13
CA VAL A 375 -40.63 36.62 -29.45
C VAL A 375 -40.04 37.14 -30.76
N MET A 376 -38.69 36.99 -30.91
CA MET A 376 -37.92 37.56 -32.01
C MET A 376 -37.13 36.48 -32.74
N ALA A 377 -36.86 36.68 -34.00
CA ALA A 377 -36.04 35.84 -34.84
C ALA A 377 -34.99 36.68 -35.58
N GLU A 378 -33.78 36.15 -35.68
CA GLU A 378 -32.67 36.71 -36.44
C GLU A 378 -32.94 36.57 -37.95
N VAL A 379 -32.70 37.63 -38.71
CA VAL A 379 -32.64 37.56 -40.16
C VAL A 379 -31.22 37.55 -40.62
N VAL A 380 -30.75 36.39 -41.13
CA VAL A 380 -29.40 36.17 -41.63
C VAL A 380 -29.24 36.67 -43.05
N GLU A 381 -30.27 36.46 -43.89
CA GLU A 381 -30.32 36.89 -45.28
C GLU A 381 -31.72 37.42 -45.60
N GLY A 382 -31.80 38.57 -46.26
CA GLY A 382 -33.05 39.17 -46.68
C GLY A 382 -32.91 40.68 -46.94
N ASP A 383 -33.71 41.25 -47.85
CA ASP A 383 -33.70 42.70 -48.15
C ASP A 383 -34.60 43.47 -47.15
N ILE A 384 -34.20 43.40 -45.84
CA ILE A 384 -34.83 44.07 -44.72
C ILE A 384 -33.76 44.91 -44.02
N LYS A 385 -34.12 46.13 -43.63
CA LYS A 385 -33.23 47.08 -42.93
C LYS A 385 -33.82 47.48 -41.57
N GLU A 386 -32.94 47.95 -40.71
CA GLU A 386 -33.36 48.50 -39.42
C GLU A 386 -34.32 49.67 -39.63
N GLY A 387 -35.46 49.65 -38.92
CA GLY A 387 -36.51 50.63 -39.04
C GLY A 387 -37.62 50.27 -40.04
N ASP A 388 -37.48 49.18 -40.81
CA ASP A 388 -38.55 48.72 -41.71
C ASP A 388 -39.79 48.29 -40.91
N LEU A 389 -40.98 48.69 -41.35
CA LEU A 389 -42.22 48.24 -40.75
C LEU A 389 -42.66 46.93 -41.31
N VAL A 390 -42.85 45.95 -40.41
CA VAL A 390 -43.24 44.57 -40.77
C VAL A 390 -44.67 44.28 -40.30
N LEU A 391 -45.41 43.54 -41.08
CA LEU A 391 -46.75 43.10 -40.75
C LEU A 391 -46.73 41.90 -39.78
N VAL A 392 -47.25 42.12 -38.58
CA VAL A 392 -47.39 41.07 -37.57
C VAL A 392 -48.82 40.51 -37.67
N SER A 393 -48.98 39.24 -37.93
CA SER A 393 -50.32 38.61 -37.96
C SER A 393 -50.87 38.57 -36.55
N LEU A 394 -52.02 39.15 -36.31
CA LEU A 394 -52.78 39.00 -35.09
C LEU A 394 -53.31 37.53 -35.00
N PRO A 395 -53.41 36.94 -33.83
CA PRO A 395 -54.05 35.65 -33.69
C PRO A 395 -55.48 35.72 -34.21
N GLN A 396 -55.86 34.97 -35.26
CA GLN A 396 -57.20 34.80 -35.70
C GLN A 396 -58.06 34.34 -34.53
N GLN A 397 -59.01 35.21 -34.08
CA GLN A 397 -60.06 34.75 -33.20
C GLN A 397 -60.83 33.68 -33.98
N LEU A 398 -60.88 32.45 -33.43
CA LEU A 398 -61.76 31.40 -33.94
C LEU A 398 -63.20 31.99 -34.06
N PRO A 399 -63.86 31.80 -35.18
CA PRO A 399 -65.24 32.25 -35.31
C PRO A 399 -66.09 31.52 -34.27
N SER A 400 -66.86 32.38 -33.50
CA SER A 400 -67.83 31.94 -32.52
C SER A 400 -68.73 30.84 -33.12
N SER A 401 -68.81 29.68 -32.51
CA SER A 401 -69.71 28.61 -32.85
C SER A 401 -71.14 29.04 -33.01
N ARG A 402 -71.71 28.80 -34.18
CA ARG A 402 -73.20 28.93 -34.43
C ARG A 402 -73.92 28.02 -33.45
N PRO A 403 -75.04 28.44 -32.86
CA PRO A 403 -75.85 27.59 -32.02
C PRO A 403 -76.47 26.44 -32.84
N PHE A 404 -76.19 25.19 -32.53
CA PHE A 404 -76.94 24.06 -33.06
C PHE A 404 -78.35 24.13 -32.49
N MET A 405 -79.39 24.25 -33.36
CA MET A 405 -80.78 24.01 -33.01
C MET A 405 -80.98 22.50 -32.75
N PHE A 406 -81.33 22.15 -31.54
CA PHE A 406 -81.85 20.85 -31.20
C PHE A 406 -83.19 20.64 -31.79
N GLY A 407 -83.33 19.82 -32.83
CA GLY A 407 -84.55 19.20 -33.26
C GLY A 407 -84.97 18.10 -32.28
N GLY A 408 -86.14 18.23 -31.72
CA GLY A 408 -86.72 17.35 -30.77
C GLY A 408 -86.87 15.90 -31.33
N GLY A 409 -86.29 14.94 -30.70
CA GLY A 409 -86.50 13.50 -30.90
C GLY A 409 -86.75 12.84 -29.55
N THR A 410 -87.96 12.47 -29.27
CA THR A 410 -88.41 11.73 -28.09
C THR A 410 -87.71 10.37 -28.04
N PHE A 411 -86.89 10.11 -27.06
CA PHE A 411 -86.36 8.77 -26.81
C PHE A 411 -87.03 8.18 -25.56
N ARG A 412 -87.66 7.06 -25.77
CA ARG A 412 -88.35 6.20 -24.78
C ARG A 412 -87.36 5.17 -24.24
N PRO A 413 -87.27 4.97 -22.95
CA PRO A 413 -86.31 4.00 -22.41
C PRO A 413 -86.92 2.56 -22.44
N PRO A 414 -86.11 1.52 -22.69
CA PRO A 414 -86.55 0.16 -22.44
C PRO A 414 -86.30 -0.22 -20.98
N VAL A 415 -87.34 -0.85 -20.41
CA VAL A 415 -87.36 -1.64 -19.19
C VAL A 415 -86.61 -2.96 -19.39
N ARG A 416 -85.56 -3.19 -18.62
CA ARG A 416 -85.35 -4.34 -17.74
C ARG A 416 -83.94 -4.20 -17.14
#